data_7196e70e3c534e7880d1ae7ba89f59e2
#
_entry.id   7196e70e3c534e7880d1ae7ba89f59e2
#
_cell.length_a   1.000
_cell.length_b   1.000
_cell.length_c   1.000
_cell.angle_alpha   90.00
_cell.angle_beta   90.00
_cell.angle_gamma   90.00
#
_symmetry.space_group_name_H-M   'P 1'
#
loop_
_entity.id
_entity.type
_entity.pdbx_description
1 polymer ?
#
loop_
_entity_poly.entity_id
_entity_poly.type
_entity_poly.pdbx_seq_one_letter_code
_entity_poly.pdbx_strand_id
1 'polypeptide(L)'
;DHFQRGMELHAKYTVFAEGARGHLGKQLIAKFKLDEGKDPQSYAIGIKELWEIPADKAKPGLVVHTAGWPMDSDTYGGGFLYHLEGNKVTLGFVTGLDYKNPWLSPFEEMQRWKTHPAIKAHLEGGKRL
;
A
#
# COMPACT_ATOMS: atom_id res chain seq x y z
N ASP A 1 22.08 22.40 28.33
CA ASP A 1 21.03 21.65 27.61
C ASP A 1 19.71 22.40 27.71
N HIS A 2 19.19 22.85 26.58
CA HIS A 2 17.92 23.59 26.49
C HIS A 2 16.75 22.64 26.21
N PHE A 3 16.64 21.54 26.98
CA PHE A 3 15.51 20.63 26.81
C PHE A 3 14.21 21.32 27.26
N GLN A 4 13.22 21.34 26.38
CA GLN A 4 11.85 21.72 26.72
C GLN A 4 10.95 20.49 26.59
N ARG A 5 10.20 20.20 27.65
CA ARG A 5 9.20 19.14 27.65
C ARG A 5 8.09 19.47 26.65
N GLY A 6 7.67 18.49 25.86
CA GLY A 6 6.56 18.64 24.95
C GLY A 6 5.21 18.87 25.67
N MET A 7 4.19 19.23 24.90
CA MET A 7 2.82 19.38 25.40
C MET A 7 2.17 18.02 25.66
N GLU A 8 1.33 17.96 26.67
CA GLU A 8 0.46 16.82 26.94
C GLU A 8 -0.93 17.08 26.33
N LEU A 9 -1.39 16.17 25.48
CA LEU A 9 -2.74 16.19 24.90
C LEU A 9 -3.59 15.14 25.60
N HIS A 10 -4.66 15.59 26.26
CA HIS A 10 -5.59 14.70 26.96
C HIS A 10 -6.80 14.40 26.07
N ALA A 11 -7.09 13.10 25.87
CA ALA A 11 -8.21 12.64 25.05
C ALA A 11 -8.90 11.43 25.69
N LYS A 12 -10.17 11.23 25.36
CA LYS A 12 -10.88 10.01 25.78
C LYS A 12 -10.35 8.75 25.11
N TYR A 13 -9.88 8.89 23.88
CA TYR A 13 -9.30 7.81 23.09
C TYR A 13 -8.04 8.32 22.40
N THR A 14 -7.05 7.45 22.30
CA THR A 14 -5.79 7.72 21.56
C THR A 14 -5.60 6.64 20.53
N VAL A 15 -5.47 7.03 19.26
CA VAL A 15 -5.25 6.12 18.12
C VAL A 15 -3.79 6.17 17.71
N PHE A 16 -3.15 5.01 17.64
CA PHE A 16 -1.76 4.85 17.19
C PHE A 16 -1.77 4.46 15.72
N ALA A 17 -1.52 5.41 14.84
CA ALA A 17 -1.53 5.25 13.39
C ALA A 17 -0.11 5.40 12.79
N GLU A 18 0.88 4.78 13.41
CA GLU A 18 2.31 4.91 13.10
C GLU A 18 2.81 3.92 12.04
N GLY A 19 1.91 3.19 11.40
CA GLY A 19 2.27 2.15 10.44
C GLY A 19 2.70 0.82 11.08
N ALA A 20 3.21 -0.08 10.26
CA ALA A 20 3.46 -1.48 10.61
C ALA A 20 4.49 -1.68 11.76
N ARG A 21 5.37 -0.72 11.98
CA ARG A 21 6.44 -0.78 12.99
C ARG A 21 6.56 0.53 13.79
N GLY A 22 5.43 1.07 14.21
CA GLY A 22 5.38 2.29 15.01
C GLY A 22 6.16 2.17 16.33
N HIS A 23 6.85 3.23 16.73
CA HIS A 23 7.67 3.22 17.93
C HIS A 23 6.83 3.10 19.21
N LEU A 24 5.76 3.88 19.32
CA LEU A 24 4.85 3.82 20.45
C LEU A 24 3.99 2.57 20.42
N GLY A 25 3.57 2.13 19.23
CA GLY A 25 2.84 0.88 19.05
C GLY A 25 3.60 -0.32 19.59
N LYS A 26 4.91 -0.42 19.35
CA LYS A 26 5.76 -1.48 19.92
C LYS A 26 5.78 -1.46 21.44
N GLN A 27 5.85 -0.27 22.03
CA GLN A 27 5.84 -0.12 23.50
C GLN A 27 4.49 -0.58 24.08
N LEU A 28 3.38 -0.27 23.41
CA LEU A 28 2.06 -0.72 23.85
C LEU A 28 1.90 -2.24 23.70
N ILE A 29 2.33 -2.82 22.58
CA ILE A 29 2.32 -4.26 22.38
C ILE A 29 3.06 -4.95 23.52
N ALA A 30 4.28 -4.52 23.82
CA ALA A 30 5.07 -5.11 24.90
C ALA A 30 4.42 -4.88 26.28
N LYS A 31 3.92 -3.66 26.55
CA LYS A 31 3.32 -3.30 27.85
C LYS A 31 2.07 -4.10 28.16
N PHE A 32 1.22 -4.31 27.17
CA PHE A 32 -0.09 -4.97 27.33
C PHE A 32 -0.11 -6.39 26.77
N LYS A 33 1.04 -6.92 26.32
CA LYS A 33 1.18 -8.28 25.74
C LYS A 33 0.17 -8.53 24.62
N LEU A 34 0.01 -7.56 23.73
CA LEU A 34 -1.03 -7.61 22.70
C LEU A 34 -0.78 -8.68 21.62
N ASP A 35 0.45 -9.16 21.52
CA ASP A 35 0.92 -10.22 20.61
C ASP A 35 0.95 -11.61 21.27
N GLU A 36 0.63 -11.72 22.56
CA GLU A 36 0.62 -13.00 23.24
C GLU A 36 -0.44 -13.95 22.63
N GLY A 37 0.00 -15.15 22.22
CA GLY A 37 -0.86 -16.15 21.58
C GLY A 37 -1.33 -15.78 20.18
N LYS A 38 -0.70 -14.80 19.51
CA LYS A 38 -0.95 -14.43 18.12
C LYS A 38 0.14 -14.98 17.21
N ASP A 39 -0.23 -15.23 15.95
CA ASP A 39 0.74 -15.56 14.91
C ASP A 39 1.71 -14.38 14.68
N PRO A 40 2.95 -14.65 14.25
CA PRO A 40 3.89 -13.61 13.86
C PRO A 40 3.30 -12.67 12.82
N GLN A 41 3.58 -11.38 12.94
CA GLN A 41 3.11 -10.38 11.98
C GLN A 41 3.72 -10.62 10.61
N SER A 42 2.88 -10.68 9.57
CA SER A 42 3.31 -10.67 8.17
C SER A 42 3.52 -9.25 7.68
N TYR A 43 4.48 -9.07 6.80
CA TYR A 43 4.82 -7.77 6.21
C TYR A 43 4.70 -7.81 4.69
N ALA A 44 4.31 -6.69 4.13
CA ALA A 44 4.28 -6.48 2.69
C ALA A 44 4.83 -5.10 2.35
N ILE A 45 5.33 -4.94 1.13
CA ILE A 45 5.68 -3.64 0.57
C ILE A 45 4.66 -3.23 -0.48
N GLY A 46 4.22 -1.98 -0.44
CA GLY A 46 3.33 -1.39 -1.42
C GLY A 46 4.00 -0.23 -2.13
N ILE A 47 3.87 -0.19 -3.45
CA ILE A 47 4.34 0.90 -4.31
C ILE A 47 3.10 1.54 -4.92
N LYS A 48 3.02 2.88 -4.89
CA LYS A 48 1.87 3.63 -5.42
C LYS A 48 2.31 4.66 -6.44
N GLU A 49 1.44 4.90 -7.41
CA GLU A 49 1.56 5.98 -8.40
C GLU A 49 0.25 6.74 -8.48
N LEU A 50 0.34 8.01 -8.85
CA LEU A 50 -0.79 8.85 -9.23
C LEU A 50 -0.65 9.18 -10.72
N TRP A 51 -1.74 9.01 -11.46
CA TRP A 51 -1.80 9.26 -12.89
C TRP A 51 -2.91 10.25 -13.23
N GLU A 52 -2.69 11.07 -14.23
CA GLU A 52 -3.72 11.81 -14.93
C GLU A 52 -4.06 11.09 -16.21
N ILE A 53 -5.34 10.84 -16.46
CA ILE A 53 -5.84 10.08 -17.60
C ILE A 53 -6.74 10.95 -18.47
N PRO A 54 -6.98 10.58 -19.76
CA PRO A 54 -7.97 11.25 -20.59
C PRO A 54 -9.35 11.30 -19.93
N ALA A 55 -10.05 12.44 -20.08
CA ALA A 55 -11.33 12.68 -19.43
C ALA A 55 -12.43 11.67 -19.83
N ASP A 56 -12.39 11.21 -21.07
CA ASP A 56 -13.32 10.20 -21.61
C ASP A 56 -13.14 8.82 -20.99
N LYS A 57 -11.98 8.56 -20.35
CA LYS A 57 -11.69 7.32 -19.63
C LYS A 57 -11.94 7.42 -18.12
N ALA A 58 -12.16 8.62 -17.61
CA ALA A 58 -12.37 8.84 -16.20
C ALA A 58 -13.70 8.27 -15.72
N LYS A 59 -13.67 7.52 -14.62
CA LYS A 59 -14.85 6.91 -13.99
C LYS A 59 -14.77 7.08 -12.46
N PRO A 60 -14.92 8.33 -11.95
CA PRO A 60 -14.76 8.58 -10.51
C PRO A 60 -15.58 7.60 -9.66
N GLY A 61 -14.94 7.05 -8.63
CA GLY A 61 -15.55 6.03 -7.76
C GLY A 61 -15.35 4.59 -8.23
N LEU A 62 -14.84 4.35 -9.45
CA LEU A 62 -14.49 2.98 -9.88
C LEU A 62 -13.28 2.49 -9.08
N VAL A 63 -13.44 1.30 -8.51
CA VAL A 63 -12.41 0.56 -7.76
C VAL A 63 -12.14 -0.77 -8.44
N VAL A 64 -10.88 -1.05 -8.73
CA VAL A 64 -10.42 -2.33 -9.28
C VAL A 64 -9.39 -2.92 -8.32
N HIS A 65 -9.57 -4.19 -7.97
CA HIS A 65 -8.59 -4.99 -7.24
C HIS A 65 -8.18 -6.19 -8.09
N THR A 66 -6.91 -6.56 -7.99
CA THR A 66 -6.35 -7.75 -8.65
C THR A 66 -5.55 -8.56 -7.64
N ALA A 67 -5.38 -9.85 -7.91
CA ALA A 67 -4.58 -10.75 -7.09
C ALA A 67 -3.68 -11.62 -7.99
N GLY A 68 -2.52 -12.02 -7.49
CA GLY A 68 -1.58 -12.92 -8.13
C GLY A 68 -0.74 -12.26 -9.21
N TRP A 69 -1.10 -12.48 -10.47
CA TRP A 69 -0.29 -12.01 -11.61
C TRP A 69 0.15 -10.53 -11.46
N PRO A 70 1.42 -10.19 -11.79
CA PRO A 70 2.47 -10.95 -12.49
C PRO A 70 3.28 -11.91 -11.62
N MET A 71 3.01 -11.99 -10.34
CA MET A 71 3.67 -12.91 -9.43
C MET A 71 3.13 -14.34 -9.61
N ASP A 72 3.93 -15.32 -9.21
CA ASP A 72 3.53 -16.72 -9.16
C ASP A 72 2.56 -17.00 -7.99
N SER A 73 2.08 -18.25 -7.91
CA SER A 73 1.15 -18.68 -6.87
C SER A 73 1.77 -18.75 -5.46
N ASP A 74 3.08 -18.76 -5.37
CA ASP A 74 3.83 -18.85 -4.11
C ASP A 74 4.12 -17.47 -3.49
N THR A 75 3.85 -16.39 -4.23
CA THR A 75 4.11 -15.03 -3.79
C THR A 75 2.81 -14.26 -3.57
N TYR A 76 2.53 -13.93 -2.31
CA TYR A 76 1.34 -13.16 -1.96
C TYR A 76 1.43 -11.72 -2.47
N GLY A 77 0.33 -11.24 -3.06
CA GLY A 77 0.21 -9.84 -3.43
C GLY A 77 -0.85 -9.59 -4.50
N GLY A 78 -0.84 -8.39 -5.03
CA GLY A 78 -1.78 -7.92 -6.04
C GLY A 78 -1.80 -6.42 -6.15
N GLY A 79 -2.67 -5.90 -7.01
CA GLY A 79 -2.77 -4.48 -7.28
C GLY A 79 -4.14 -3.89 -7.01
N PHE A 80 -4.16 -2.58 -6.89
CA PHE A 80 -5.38 -1.79 -6.84
C PHE A 80 -5.30 -0.61 -7.81
N LEU A 81 -6.45 -0.18 -8.30
CA LEU A 81 -6.59 0.98 -9.15
C LEU A 81 -7.90 1.68 -8.82
N TYR A 82 -7.84 2.96 -8.45
CA TYR A 82 -8.99 3.76 -8.05
C TYR A 82 -9.09 5.01 -8.91
N HIS A 83 -10.23 5.19 -9.55
CA HIS A 83 -10.55 6.42 -10.25
C HIS A 83 -11.01 7.48 -9.25
N LEU A 84 -10.28 8.60 -9.24
CA LEU A 84 -10.52 9.74 -8.37
C LEU A 84 -11.18 10.88 -9.17
N GLU A 85 -11.59 11.94 -8.46
CA GLU A 85 -12.01 13.18 -9.08
C GLU A 85 -10.89 13.83 -9.91
N GLY A 86 -11.24 14.67 -10.88
CA GLY A 86 -10.30 15.45 -11.68
C GLY A 86 -9.46 14.61 -12.63
N ASN A 87 -10.06 13.57 -13.24
CA ASN A 87 -9.38 12.69 -14.21
C ASN A 87 -8.13 12.00 -13.67
N LYS A 88 -8.11 11.72 -12.38
CA LYS A 88 -6.98 11.09 -11.72
C LYS A 88 -7.26 9.63 -11.40
N VAL A 89 -6.20 8.83 -11.47
CA VAL A 89 -6.20 7.44 -11.05
C VAL A 89 -5.04 7.24 -10.10
N THR A 90 -5.33 6.74 -8.90
CA THR A 90 -4.28 6.20 -8.04
C THR A 90 -4.24 4.69 -8.21
N LEU A 91 -3.04 4.18 -8.33
CA LEU A 91 -2.81 2.75 -8.47
C LEU A 91 -1.64 2.32 -7.60
N GLY A 92 -1.66 1.07 -7.20
CA GLY A 92 -0.59 0.51 -6.40
C GLY A 92 -0.50 -0.99 -6.54
N PHE A 93 0.65 -1.50 -6.18
CA PHE A 93 0.96 -2.92 -6.21
C PHE A 93 1.63 -3.31 -4.90
N VAL A 94 1.17 -4.41 -4.33
CA VAL A 94 1.62 -4.91 -3.02
C VAL A 94 2.25 -6.28 -3.22
N THR A 95 3.39 -6.51 -2.57
CA THR A 95 4.08 -7.79 -2.55
C THR A 95 4.39 -8.17 -1.10
N GLY A 96 4.02 -9.38 -0.70
CA GLY A 96 4.45 -9.95 0.58
C GLY A 96 5.97 -10.04 0.63
N LEU A 97 6.57 -9.75 1.79
CA LEU A 97 8.04 -9.71 1.93
C LEU A 97 8.67 -11.08 2.22
N ASP A 98 7.87 -12.12 2.22
CA ASP A 98 8.27 -13.52 2.41
C ASP A 98 8.50 -14.27 1.08
N TYR A 99 8.58 -13.55 -0.04
CA TYR A 99 8.84 -14.16 -1.35
C TYR A 99 10.17 -14.91 -1.39
N LYS A 100 10.17 -16.07 -2.06
CA LYS A 100 11.32 -16.98 -2.10
C LYS A 100 12.37 -16.61 -3.15
N ASN A 101 11.94 -15.91 -4.22
CA ASN A 101 12.83 -15.53 -5.31
C ASN A 101 13.61 -14.27 -4.96
N PRO A 102 14.93 -14.34 -4.66
CA PRO A 102 15.73 -13.18 -4.27
C PRO A 102 15.90 -12.15 -5.40
N TRP A 103 15.56 -12.50 -6.62
CA TRP A 103 15.63 -11.61 -7.79
C TRP A 103 14.30 -10.91 -8.08
N LEU A 104 13.25 -11.22 -7.33
CA LEU A 104 11.98 -10.53 -7.47
C LEU A 104 12.14 -9.06 -7.08
N SER A 105 11.76 -8.16 -7.98
CA SER A 105 11.70 -6.73 -7.72
C SER A 105 10.25 -6.26 -7.64
N PRO A 106 9.74 -5.88 -6.48
CA PRO A 106 8.36 -5.37 -6.37
C PRO A 106 8.06 -4.21 -7.31
N PHE A 107 9.04 -3.35 -7.59
CA PHE A 107 8.90 -2.27 -8.56
C PHE A 107 8.70 -2.80 -9.98
N GLU A 108 9.53 -3.74 -10.44
CA GLU A 108 9.41 -4.33 -11.77
C GLU A 108 8.11 -5.13 -11.92
N GLU A 109 7.67 -5.82 -10.88
CA GLU A 109 6.39 -6.51 -10.88
C GLU A 109 5.20 -5.53 -11.04
N MET A 110 5.28 -4.35 -10.42
CA MET A 110 4.29 -3.30 -10.65
C MET A 110 4.32 -2.79 -12.10
N GLN A 111 5.51 -2.64 -12.71
CA GLN A 111 5.62 -2.24 -14.12
C GLN A 111 4.99 -3.29 -15.04
N ARG A 112 5.27 -4.58 -14.80
CA ARG A 112 4.64 -5.69 -15.53
C ARG A 112 3.12 -5.68 -15.33
N TRP A 113 2.64 -5.53 -14.10
CA TRP A 113 1.21 -5.48 -13.79
C TRP A 113 0.46 -4.41 -14.59
N LYS A 114 1.05 -3.23 -14.77
CA LYS A 114 0.47 -2.16 -15.59
C LYS A 114 0.34 -2.52 -17.07
N THR A 115 1.07 -3.51 -17.57
CA THR A 115 0.97 -3.96 -18.96
C THR A 115 -0.19 -4.92 -19.20
N HIS A 116 -0.81 -5.46 -18.17
CA HIS A 116 -1.96 -6.33 -18.32
C HIS A 116 -3.10 -5.60 -19.02
N PRO A 117 -3.76 -6.21 -20.06
CA PRO A 117 -4.78 -5.52 -20.86
C PRO A 117 -5.90 -4.86 -20.03
N ALA A 118 -6.37 -5.54 -18.97
CA ALA A 118 -7.41 -5.02 -18.10
C ALA A 118 -6.96 -3.78 -17.29
N ILE A 119 -5.68 -3.62 -17.02
CA ILE A 119 -5.12 -2.47 -16.29
C ILE A 119 -4.68 -1.38 -17.28
N LYS A 120 -3.95 -1.77 -18.32
CA LYS A 120 -3.46 -0.86 -19.35
C LYS A 120 -4.57 0.01 -19.93
N ALA A 121 -5.75 -0.55 -20.17
CA ALA A 121 -6.89 0.16 -20.74
C ALA A 121 -7.31 1.40 -19.91
N HIS A 122 -7.12 1.38 -18.61
CA HIS A 122 -7.41 2.52 -17.73
C HIS A 122 -6.34 3.62 -17.79
N LEU A 123 -5.11 3.28 -18.17
CA LEU A 123 -3.95 4.18 -18.13
C LEU A 123 -3.56 4.74 -19.50
N GLU A 124 -4.06 4.13 -20.57
CA GLU A 124 -3.67 4.47 -21.94
C GLU A 124 -4.00 5.93 -22.28
N GLY A 125 -3.00 6.65 -22.81
CA GLY A 125 -3.08 8.10 -23.06
C GLY A 125 -2.85 8.96 -21.81
N GLY A 126 -2.68 8.35 -20.65
CA GLY A 126 -2.38 9.05 -19.39
C GLY A 126 -0.90 9.29 -19.19
N LYS A 127 -0.60 10.08 -18.16
CA LYS A 127 0.76 10.37 -17.69
C LYS A 127 0.84 10.20 -16.17
N ARG A 128 1.97 9.72 -15.69
CA ARG A 128 2.27 9.69 -14.26
C ARG A 128 2.58 11.10 -13.76
N LEU A 129 2.02 11.47 -12.61
CA LEU A 129 2.23 12.74 -11.93
C LEU A 129 3.40 12.67 -10.93
#